data_c37c8479d2c632cc218184e236aa016f
#
_entry.id   c37c8479d2c632cc218184e236aa016f
#
_cell.length_a   1.000
_cell.length_b   1.000
_cell.length_c   1.000
_cell.angle_alpha   90.00
_cell.angle_beta   90.00
_cell.angle_gamma   90.00
#
_symmetry.space_group_name_H-M   'P 1'
#
loop_
_entity.id
_entity.type
_entity.pdbx_description
1 polymer ?
#
loop_
_entity_poly.entity_id
_entity_poly.type
_entity_poly.pdbx_seq_one_letter_code
_entity_poly.pdbx_strand_id
1 'polypeptide(L)'
;VAYGKVAGYHATDAVYYTHYTTLKGIMEKDNPNIYDYDVPQKLRDLYKNRDFGPYTQDGEVPVCFIATNHTTGGNSGSPVLDAEGNLIA
;
A
#
# COMPACT_ATOMS: atom_id res chain seq x y z
N VAL A 1 6.77 -12.52 17.74
CA VAL A 1 7.28 -12.01 16.45
C VAL A 1 6.75 -12.89 15.33
N ALA A 2 6.18 -12.26 14.30
CA ALA A 2 5.82 -12.96 13.06
C ALA A 2 6.76 -12.49 11.95
N TYR A 3 7.16 -13.37 11.06
CA TYR A 3 8.02 -13.02 9.95
C TYR A 3 7.64 -13.80 8.69
N GLY A 4 8.01 -13.24 7.55
CA GLY A 4 7.72 -13.80 6.24
C GLY A 4 8.41 -12.99 5.15
N LYS A 5 7.91 -13.13 3.95
CA LYS A 5 8.44 -12.42 2.78
C LYS A 5 7.33 -11.59 2.14
N VAL A 6 7.68 -10.40 1.67
CA VAL A 6 6.78 -9.62 0.83
C VAL A 6 6.64 -10.36 -0.51
N ALA A 7 5.42 -10.76 -0.83
CA ALA A 7 5.15 -11.55 -2.03
C ALA A 7 3.67 -11.45 -2.41
N GLY A 8 3.39 -11.49 -3.71
CA GLY A 8 2.04 -11.66 -4.22
C GLY A 8 1.60 -13.12 -4.15
N TYR A 9 0.38 -13.41 -4.62
CA TYR A 9 -0.13 -14.77 -4.62
C TYR A 9 -1.21 -14.99 -5.68
N HIS A 10 -1.39 -16.24 -6.07
CA HIS A 10 -2.50 -16.66 -6.90
C HIS A 10 -3.71 -16.97 -6.03
N ALA A 11 -4.74 -16.11 -6.10
CA ALA A 11 -5.96 -16.29 -5.29
C ALA A 11 -6.81 -17.45 -5.82
N THR A 12 -6.86 -17.61 -7.14
CA THR A 12 -7.54 -18.69 -7.85
C THR A 12 -6.92 -18.83 -9.24
N ASP A 13 -7.42 -19.77 -10.04
CA ASP A 13 -6.89 -19.98 -11.38
C ASP A 13 -6.95 -18.67 -12.22
N ALA A 14 -5.87 -18.38 -12.91
CA ALA A 14 -5.69 -17.20 -13.75
C ALA A 14 -5.76 -15.84 -13.01
N VAL A 15 -5.80 -15.82 -11.67
CA VAL A 15 -5.81 -14.58 -10.86
C VAL A 15 -4.55 -14.50 -10.00
N TYR A 16 -3.81 -13.41 -10.16
CA TYR A 16 -2.63 -13.12 -9.36
C TYR A 16 -2.74 -11.74 -8.73
N TYR A 17 -2.55 -11.66 -7.42
CA TYR A 17 -2.47 -10.39 -6.69
C TYR A 17 -1.02 -10.00 -6.48
N THR A 18 -0.66 -8.81 -6.99
CA THR A 18 0.65 -8.22 -6.77
C THR A 18 0.85 -7.89 -5.29
N HIS A 19 2.08 -7.92 -4.83
CA HIS A 19 2.41 -7.73 -3.42
C HIS A 19 2.13 -6.33 -2.87
N TYR A 20 1.86 -5.33 -3.70
CA TYR A 20 1.62 -3.95 -3.22
C TYR A 20 0.56 -3.24 -4.06
N THR A 21 -0.04 -2.23 -3.45
CA THR A 21 -0.94 -1.28 -4.11
C THR A 21 -0.30 0.08 -4.18
N THR A 22 -0.86 0.96 -5.02
CA THR A 22 -0.30 2.30 -5.24
C THR A 22 -1.36 3.38 -5.07
N LEU A 23 -0.89 4.62 -4.98
CA LEU A 23 -1.75 5.80 -4.92
C LEU A 23 -2.69 5.88 -6.12
N LYS A 24 -2.29 5.36 -7.28
CA LYS A 24 -3.15 5.28 -8.46
C LYS A 24 -4.47 4.58 -8.15
N GLY A 25 -4.43 3.46 -7.43
CA GLY A 25 -5.64 2.72 -7.06
C GLY A 25 -6.57 3.51 -6.13
N ILE A 26 -6.00 4.33 -5.23
CA ILE A 26 -6.79 5.23 -4.38
C ILE A 26 -7.48 6.29 -5.24
N MET A 27 -6.76 6.88 -6.19
CA MET A 27 -7.31 7.93 -7.06
C MET A 27 -8.38 7.39 -8.01
N GLU A 28 -8.27 6.15 -8.46
CA GLU A 28 -9.26 5.51 -9.32
C GLU A 28 -10.65 5.40 -8.67
N LYS A 29 -10.69 5.27 -7.34
CA LYS A 29 -11.95 5.16 -6.59
C LYS A 29 -12.29 6.42 -5.80
N ASP A 30 -11.56 7.52 -6.01
CA ASP A 30 -11.85 8.80 -5.35
C ASP A 30 -13.27 9.25 -5.66
N ASN A 31 -14.04 9.53 -4.61
CA ASN A 31 -15.40 10.04 -4.74
C ASN A 31 -15.72 10.96 -3.55
N PRO A 32 -15.75 12.30 -3.78
CA PRO A 32 -16.02 13.25 -2.70
C PRO A 32 -17.39 13.11 -2.04
N ASN A 33 -18.33 12.42 -2.68
CA ASN A 33 -19.68 12.22 -2.15
C ASN A 33 -19.76 11.01 -1.21
N ILE A 34 -18.70 10.22 -1.09
CA ILE A 34 -18.65 9.05 -0.21
C ILE A 34 -17.51 9.28 0.79
N TYR A 35 -17.84 9.38 2.08
CA TYR A 35 -16.87 9.69 3.13
C TYR A 35 -15.63 8.79 3.07
N ASP A 36 -15.82 7.48 2.91
CA ASP A 36 -14.71 6.52 2.91
C ASP A 36 -13.80 6.63 1.68
N TYR A 37 -14.27 7.28 0.62
CA TYR A 37 -13.55 7.42 -0.65
C TYR A 37 -13.23 8.87 -1.01
N ASP A 38 -13.45 9.79 -0.09
CA ASP A 38 -13.13 11.20 -0.28
C ASP A 38 -11.65 11.44 -0.02
N VAL A 39 -10.88 11.54 -1.07
CA VAL A 39 -9.42 11.78 -0.99
C VAL A 39 -9.16 13.25 -0.61
N PRO A 40 -8.26 13.54 0.34
CA PRO A 40 -7.87 14.91 0.65
C PRO A 40 -7.40 15.68 -0.59
N GLN A 41 -7.83 16.94 -0.71
CA GLN A 41 -7.49 17.77 -1.88
C GLN A 41 -5.98 17.89 -2.10
N LYS A 42 -5.20 18.01 -1.02
CA LYS A 42 -3.75 18.06 -1.12
C LYS A 42 -3.17 16.85 -1.81
N LEU A 43 -3.71 15.66 -1.53
CA LEU A 43 -3.26 14.43 -2.14
C LEU A 43 -3.66 14.36 -3.62
N ARG A 44 -4.86 14.84 -3.97
CA ARG A 44 -5.27 14.96 -5.37
C ARG A 44 -4.30 15.85 -6.16
N ASP A 45 -3.92 16.99 -5.59
CA ASP A 45 -3.00 17.94 -6.23
C ASP A 45 -1.60 17.34 -6.40
N LEU A 46 -1.08 16.67 -5.38
CA LEU A 46 0.21 15.99 -5.45
C LEU A 46 0.21 14.90 -6.52
N TYR A 47 -0.86 14.14 -6.62
CA TYR A 47 -0.99 13.11 -7.64
C TYR A 47 -1.06 13.69 -9.05
N LYS A 48 -1.89 14.72 -9.25
CA LYS A 48 -2.03 15.40 -10.54
C LYS A 48 -0.72 15.97 -11.04
N ASN A 49 0.06 16.57 -10.15
CA ASN A 49 1.34 17.21 -10.46
C ASN A 49 2.51 16.22 -10.42
N ARG A 50 2.27 14.96 -10.04
CA ARG A 50 3.30 13.93 -9.90
C ARG A 50 4.43 14.37 -8.95
N ASP A 51 4.07 15.14 -7.92
CA ASP A 51 5.00 15.69 -6.94
C ASP A 51 5.15 14.73 -5.76
N PHE A 52 5.92 13.68 -5.95
CA PHE A 52 6.06 12.58 -5.00
C PHE A 52 7.42 12.56 -4.27
N GLY A 53 8.33 13.47 -4.62
CA GLY A 53 9.67 13.45 -4.04
C GLY A 53 10.36 12.10 -4.32
N PRO A 54 11.08 11.54 -3.32
CA PRO A 54 11.78 10.27 -3.48
C PRO A 54 10.90 9.03 -3.21
N TYR A 55 9.58 9.19 -3.04
CA TYR A 55 8.69 8.14 -2.51
C TYR A 55 8.02 7.31 -3.60
N THR A 56 8.64 7.16 -4.75
CA THR A 56 8.10 6.36 -5.84
C THR A 56 8.82 5.03 -6.00
N GLN A 57 8.07 4.04 -6.46
CA GLN A 57 8.57 2.77 -6.95
C GLN A 57 7.91 2.53 -8.31
N ASP A 58 8.72 2.35 -9.35
CA ASP A 58 8.24 2.21 -10.74
C ASP A 58 7.31 3.35 -11.17
N GLY A 59 7.58 4.56 -10.69
CA GLY A 59 6.83 5.77 -11.06
C GLY A 59 5.55 5.99 -10.27
N GLU A 60 5.17 5.09 -9.36
CA GLU A 60 3.98 5.21 -8.53
C GLU A 60 4.34 5.18 -7.03
N VAL A 61 3.49 5.76 -6.19
CA VAL A 61 3.68 5.77 -4.73
C VAL A 61 3.06 4.50 -4.15
N PRO A 62 3.86 3.60 -3.54
CA PRO A 62 3.31 2.44 -2.84
C PRO A 62 2.47 2.86 -1.64
N VAL A 63 1.37 2.15 -1.38
CA VAL A 63 0.45 2.45 -0.28
C VAL A 63 0.39 1.31 0.72
N CYS A 64 0.09 0.11 0.25
CA CYS A 64 -0.04 -1.08 1.10
C CYS A 64 0.69 -2.25 0.45
N PHE A 65 1.08 -3.21 1.27
CA PHE A 65 1.69 -4.44 0.76
C PHE A 65 1.16 -5.66 1.52
N ILE A 66 1.35 -6.82 0.93
CA ILE A 66 1.04 -8.10 1.53
C ILE A 66 2.31 -8.94 1.67
N ALA A 67 2.30 -9.83 2.65
CA ALA A 67 3.43 -10.68 2.94
C ALA A 67 2.95 -12.07 3.38
N THR A 68 3.87 -13.01 3.50
CA THR A 68 3.53 -14.39 3.84
C THR A 68 3.38 -14.64 5.33
N ASN A 69 3.69 -13.66 6.18
CA ASN A 69 3.54 -13.78 7.62
C ASN A 69 2.05 -13.71 8.04
N HIS A 70 1.74 -14.21 9.20
CA HIS A 70 0.40 -14.16 9.76
C HIS A 70 0.18 -12.82 10.48
N THR A 71 -0.91 -12.14 10.16
CA THR A 71 -1.38 -10.94 10.85
C THR A 71 -2.87 -11.09 11.15
N THR A 72 -3.31 -10.52 12.27
CA THR A 72 -4.72 -10.59 12.68
C THR A 72 -5.05 -9.38 13.55
N GLY A 73 -6.28 -9.29 14.03
CA GLY A 73 -6.71 -8.22 14.93
C GLY A 73 -5.77 -8.10 16.13
N GLY A 74 -5.43 -6.85 16.49
CA GLY A 74 -4.46 -6.55 17.54
C GLY A 74 -3.05 -6.21 17.03
N ASN A 75 -2.75 -6.47 15.76
CA ASN A 75 -1.47 -6.09 15.17
C ASN A 75 -1.42 -4.61 14.75
N SER A 76 -2.55 -3.91 14.74
CA SER A 76 -2.62 -2.50 14.34
C SER A 76 -1.64 -1.65 15.14
N GLY A 77 -0.84 -0.85 14.42
CA GLY A 77 0.20 -0.01 15.03
C GLY A 77 1.49 -0.73 15.39
N SER A 78 1.59 -2.03 15.13
CA SER A 78 2.84 -2.76 15.33
C SER A 78 3.84 -2.42 14.25
N PRO A 79 5.14 -2.27 14.60
CA PRO A 79 6.15 -1.93 13.61
C PRO A 79 6.42 -3.11 12.65
N VAL A 80 6.64 -2.79 11.40
CA VAL A 80 7.15 -3.73 10.40
C VAL A 80 8.62 -3.39 10.14
N LEU A 81 9.48 -4.38 10.32
CA LEU A 81 10.93 -4.20 10.19
C LEU A 81 11.43 -5.04 9.01
N ASP A 82 12.47 -4.53 8.33
CA ASP A 82 13.19 -5.33 7.35
C ASP A 82 14.19 -6.27 8.02
N ALA A 83 14.93 -7.04 7.21
CA ALA A 83 15.91 -8.01 7.73
C ALA A 83 17.08 -7.36 8.47
N GLU A 84 17.35 -6.09 8.22
CA GLU A 84 18.39 -5.31 8.89
C GLU A 84 17.89 -4.58 10.13
N GLY A 85 16.58 -4.67 10.44
CA GLY A 85 15.99 -4.03 11.60
C GLY A 85 15.51 -2.60 11.35
N ASN A 86 15.44 -2.14 10.12
CA ASN A 86 14.91 -0.81 9.80
C ASN A 86 13.39 -0.82 9.79
N LEU A 87 12.79 0.23 10.33
CA LEU A 87 11.34 0.42 10.31
C LEU A 87 10.90 0.76 8.88
N ILE A 88 10.00 -0.04 8.31
CA ILE A 88 9.50 0.16 6.94
C ILE A 88 8.00 0.42 6.86
N ALA A 89 7.22 0.05 7.89
CA ALA A 89 5.78 0.30 7.97
C ALA A 89 5.28 0.23 9.42
#